data_83cbd4429f0ff80d7bcb628ac0b8d28f
#
_entry.id   83cbd4429f0ff80d7bcb628ac0b8d28f
#
_cell.length_a   1.000
_cell.length_b   1.000
_cell.length_c   1.000
_cell.angle_alpha   90.00
_cell.angle_beta   90.00
_cell.angle_gamma   90.00
#
_symmetry.space_group_name_H-M   'P 1'
#
loop_
_entity.id
_entity.type
_entity.pdbx_description
1 polymer ?
#
loop_
_entity_poly.entity_id
_entity_poly.type
_entity_poly.pdbx_seq_one_letter_code
_entity_poly.pdbx_strand_id
1 'polypeptide(L)'
;MGASNNKGNRNLSGIAGIITAIGTVVTVATPLIEKAIDSAGTETKVKVEDKVKIPELYRKGFPIDLEQAIKILEDCGLKSSTSRLTLRESSPKYKDCFDSQVIDSNPKQGTTVKIGSTICLRYIPNEVIVESQRLFDEMEHTKVEAREKKEIKKLERRETIDKAAQGVRKIFKRNSKDKIDKEGETIDEQEGKEKA
;
A
#
# COMPACT_ATOMS: atom_id res chain seq x y z
N MET A 1 -13.39 -10.64 -52.12
CA MET A 1 -14.28 -9.50 -51.88
C MET A 1 -14.66 -9.54 -50.41
N GLY A 2 -14.35 -8.66 -49.49
CA GLY A 2 -13.80 -7.34 -49.53
C GLY A 2 -13.14 -7.10 -48.18
N ALA A 3 -12.02 -6.42 -48.22
CA ALA A 3 -11.27 -5.93 -47.11
C ALA A 3 -12.02 -4.86 -46.35
N SER A 4 -11.89 -4.82 -45.01
CA SER A 4 -12.09 -3.60 -44.25
C SER A 4 -10.98 -3.44 -43.25
N ASN A 5 -10.00 -2.64 -43.60
CA ASN A 5 -8.99 -2.04 -42.77
C ASN A 5 -9.67 -1.06 -41.81
N ASN A 6 -9.49 -1.26 -40.48
CA ASN A 6 -9.68 -0.15 -39.57
C ASN A 6 -8.36 0.16 -38.86
N LYS A 7 -7.63 1.12 -39.48
CA LYS A 7 -6.48 1.79 -38.88
C LYS A 7 -6.98 2.73 -37.79
N GLY A 8 -6.94 2.28 -36.55
CA GLY A 8 -7.05 3.17 -35.40
C GLY A 8 -5.75 3.94 -35.19
N ASN A 9 -5.68 5.10 -35.80
CA ASN A 9 -4.65 6.10 -35.60
C ASN A 9 -4.78 6.66 -34.19
N ARG A 10 -3.97 6.16 -33.27
CA ARG A 10 -3.84 6.77 -31.91
C ARG A 10 -2.77 7.85 -32.03
N ASN A 11 -3.21 9.07 -32.13
CA ASN A 11 -2.41 10.27 -32.02
C ASN A 11 -1.64 10.26 -30.67
N LEU A 12 -0.37 9.96 -30.76
CA LEU A 12 0.65 10.24 -29.75
C LEU A 12 1.13 11.70 -29.94
N SER A 13 0.24 12.64 -29.73
CA SER A 13 0.61 14.06 -29.67
C SER A 13 0.02 14.62 -28.38
N GLY A 14 0.84 14.77 -27.35
CA GLY A 14 0.39 15.49 -26.16
C GLY A 14 1.14 15.22 -24.86
N ILE A 15 2.40 14.79 -24.92
CA ILE A 15 3.25 14.87 -23.72
C ILE A 15 4.54 15.64 -24.06
N ALA A 16 4.38 16.77 -24.69
CA ALA A 16 5.40 17.79 -24.74
C ALA A 16 4.81 19.03 -24.04
N GLY A 17 5.12 19.22 -22.76
CA GLY A 17 4.75 20.48 -22.13
C GLY A 17 4.33 20.45 -20.69
N ILE A 18 4.98 19.67 -19.82
CA ILE A 18 4.96 19.98 -18.38
C ILE A 18 6.39 19.84 -17.85
N ILE A 19 7.30 20.56 -18.47
CA ILE A 19 8.47 21.10 -17.81
C ILE A 19 8.17 22.57 -17.64
N THR A 20 7.28 22.87 -16.72
CA THR A 20 7.05 24.26 -16.34
C THR A 20 7.12 24.32 -14.83
N ALA A 21 8.18 24.97 -14.44
CA ALA A 21 8.27 25.72 -13.21
C ALA A 21 8.08 24.90 -11.92
N ILE A 22 9.12 24.12 -11.56
CA ILE A 22 9.57 24.34 -10.20
C ILE A 22 10.14 25.77 -10.20
N GLY A 23 9.27 26.73 -10.42
CA GLY A 23 9.51 28.10 -10.09
C GLY A 23 9.68 28.10 -8.59
N THR A 24 10.90 28.13 -8.14
CA THR A 24 11.28 28.59 -6.84
C THR A 24 10.63 29.95 -6.67
N VAL A 25 9.44 29.96 -6.10
CA VAL A 25 8.95 31.17 -5.43
C VAL A 25 9.77 31.22 -4.16
N VAL A 26 11.02 31.63 -4.29
CA VAL A 26 11.71 32.34 -3.22
C VAL A 26 10.95 33.64 -3.13
N THR A 27 9.84 33.65 -2.43
CA THR A 27 9.29 34.85 -1.87
C THR A 27 10.34 35.30 -0.85
N VAL A 28 11.35 35.96 -1.35
CA VAL A 28 12.09 36.91 -0.55
C VAL A 28 11.04 37.93 -0.10
N ALA A 29 10.50 37.70 1.08
CA ALA A 29 9.77 38.73 1.78
C ALA A 29 10.81 39.83 2.07
N THR A 30 10.99 40.72 1.06
CA THR A 30 11.57 42.01 1.29
C THR A 30 10.64 42.72 2.26
N PRO A 31 11.04 42.91 3.52
CA PRO A 31 10.26 43.77 4.39
C PRO A 31 10.34 45.16 3.78
N LEU A 32 9.18 45.68 3.37
CA LEU A 32 8.99 47.10 3.18
C LEU A 32 9.29 47.80 4.51
N ILE A 33 10.56 48.10 4.72
CA ILE A 33 10.99 49.07 5.77
C ILE A 33 11.12 50.39 5.06
N GLU A 34 10.01 51.03 4.76
CA GLU A 34 10.00 52.48 4.58
C GLU A 34 9.16 53.11 5.66
N LYS A 35 9.83 53.99 6.38
CA LYS A 35 9.32 55.01 7.30
C LYS A 35 8.91 54.57 8.72
N ALA A 36 9.90 54.52 9.57
CA ALA A 36 9.83 55.12 10.91
C ALA A 36 11.26 55.46 11.37
N ILE A 37 11.88 56.43 10.70
CA ILE A 37 13.00 57.17 11.30
C ILE A 37 12.36 58.38 11.93
N ASP A 38 12.11 58.29 13.22
CA ASP A 38 12.29 59.36 14.19
C ASP A 38 11.72 58.89 15.53
N SER A 39 12.60 58.78 16.45
CA SER A 39 12.47 58.95 17.90
C SER A 39 13.01 57.77 18.73
N ALA A 40 14.04 58.13 19.47
CA ALA A 40 14.53 57.51 20.69
C ALA A 40 15.38 56.21 20.52
N GLY A 41 16.69 56.39 20.65
CA GLY A 41 17.71 55.38 20.78
C GLY A 41 17.44 54.31 21.80
N THR A 42 17.01 53.19 21.25
CA THR A 42 17.21 51.88 21.81
C THR A 42 17.58 50.98 20.65
N GLU A 43 18.87 50.70 20.50
CA GLU A 43 19.36 49.66 19.59
C GLU A 43 18.79 48.32 20.04
N THR A 44 17.54 48.05 19.72
CA THR A 44 17.05 46.69 19.66
C THR A 44 17.71 46.06 18.45
N LYS A 45 18.87 45.41 18.65
CA LYS A 45 19.40 44.43 17.72
C LYS A 45 18.31 43.38 17.51
N VAL A 46 17.46 43.62 16.53
CA VAL A 46 16.59 42.58 16.00
C VAL A 46 17.54 41.52 15.47
N LYS A 47 17.80 40.49 16.26
CA LYS A 47 18.41 39.27 15.77
C LYS A 47 17.43 38.71 14.75
N VAL A 48 17.62 39.03 13.48
CA VAL A 48 17.02 38.29 12.39
C VAL A 48 17.61 36.89 12.53
N GLU A 49 16.88 36.02 13.21
CA GLU A 49 17.26 34.63 13.27
C GLU A 49 17.00 34.07 11.86
N ASP A 50 18.08 33.91 11.10
CA ASP A 50 18.05 33.31 9.77
C ASP A 50 17.57 31.86 9.90
N LYS A 51 16.27 31.67 9.80
CA LYS A 51 15.60 30.34 9.85
C LYS A 51 15.13 29.97 8.48
N VAL A 52 15.35 28.73 8.11
CA VAL A 52 14.88 28.15 6.86
C VAL A 52 14.04 26.91 7.14
N LYS A 53 13.02 26.72 6.35
CA LYS A 53 12.18 25.51 6.42
C LYS A 53 12.82 24.40 5.60
N ILE A 54 12.96 23.21 6.19
CA ILE A 54 13.48 22.03 5.49
C ILE A 54 12.53 21.69 4.32
N PRO A 55 13.04 21.63 3.08
CA PRO A 55 12.22 21.32 1.90
C PRO A 55 11.67 19.88 1.94
N GLU A 56 10.74 19.58 1.06
CA GLU A 56 10.24 18.21 0.88
C GLU A 56 11.32 17.36 0.19
N LEU A 57 11.91 16.41 0.92
CA LEU A 57 12.99 15.53 0.47
C LEU A 57 12.50 14.12 0.14
N TYR A 58 11.31 13.77 0.58
CA TYR A 58 10.68 12.49 0.29
C TYR A 58 9.17 12.66 0.33
N ARG A 59 8.51 12.15 -0.70
CA ARG A 59 7.05 12.16 -0.82
C ARG A 59 6.60 10.85 -1.43
N LYS A 60 5.47 10.34 -0.98
CA LYS A 60 4.87 9.14 -1.58
C LYS A 60 4.55 9.40 -3.06
N GLY A 61 5.16 8.60 -3.94
CA GLY A 61 5.01 8.73 -5.39
C GLY A 61 6.03 9.65 -6.09
N PHE A 62 6.88 10.35 -5.31
CA PHE A 62 7.98 11.17 -5.84
C PHE A 62 9.25 10.90 -5.04
N PRO A 63 9.84 9.74 -5.21
CA PRO A 63 11.06 9.40 -4.51
C PRO A 63 12.22 10.26 -5.03
N ILE A 64 13.11 10.69 -4.14
CA ILE A 64 14.28 11.50 -4.43
C ILE A 64 15.52 10.69 -4.12
N ASP A 65 16.51 10.79 -4.99
CA ASP A 65 17.83 10.24 -4.78
C ASP A 65 18.64 11.04 -3.75
N LEU A 66 19.58 10.39 -3.08
CA LEU A 66 20.41 10.97 -2.05
C LEU A 66 21.19 12.20 -2.56
N GLU A 67 21.77 12.13 -3.76
CA GLU A 67 22.53 13.24 -4.33
C GLU A 67 21.67 14.46 -4.60
N GLN A 68 20.46 14.23 -5.11
CA GLN A 68 19.49 15.31 -5.33
C GLN A 68 19.04 15.94 -4.01
N ALA A 69 18.79 15.13 -2.99
CA ALA A 69 18.42 15.62 -1.66
C ALA A 69 19.51 16.47 -1.03
N ILE A 70 20.78 16.07 -1.18
CA ILE A 70 21.94 16.84 -0.72
C ILE A 70 21.99 18.21 -1.39
N LYS A 71 21.87 18.26 -2.72
CA LYS A 71 21.87 19.52 -3.48
C LYS A 71 20.76 20.47 -3.03
N ILE A 72 19.55 19.93 -2.86
CA ILE A 72 18.40 20.72 -2.37
C ILE A 72 18.67 21.32 -1.00
N LEU A 73 19.30 20.58 -0.09
CA LEU A 73 19.68 21.11 1.23
C LEU A 73 20.76 22.18 1.14
N GLU A 74 21.77 21.98 0.32
CA GLU A 74 22.86 22.95 0.08
C GLU A 74 22.31 24.25 -0.50
N ASP A 75 21.39 24.17 -1.48
CA ASP A 75 20.71 25.34 -2.06
C ASP A 75 19.91 26.13 -1.01
N CYS A 76 19.43 25.45 0.03
CA CYS A 76 18.76 26.07 1.18
C CYS A 76 19.74 26.58 2.27
N GLY A 77 21.04 26.46 2.06
CA GLY A 77 22.06 26.83 3.05
C GLY A 77 22.14 25.88 4.24
N LEU A 78 21.67 24.64 4.08
CA LEU A 78 21.72 23.60 5.11
C LEU A 78 22.88 22.63 4.83
N LYS A 79 23.38 21.99 5.88
CA LYS A 79 24.37 20.93 5.77
C LYS A 79 23.68 19.59 5.77
N SER A 80 24.22 18.63 5.05
CA SER A 80 23.73 17.25 5.02
C SER A 80 24.67 16.31 5.77
N SER A 81 24.10 15.30 6.42
CA SER A 81 24.79 14.09 6.86
C SER A 81 23.97 12.90 6.41
N THR A 82 24.61 11.76 6.18
CA THR A 82 23.93 10.59 5.62
C THR A 82 23.94 9.42 6.59
N SER A 83 22.85 8.69 6.65
CA SER A 83 22.70 7.46 7.41
C SER A 83 22.06 6.40 6.54
N ARG A 84 22.73 5.26 6.34
CA ARG A 84 22.15 4.15 5.57
C ARG A 84 21.27 3.27 6.45
N LEU A 85 20.22 2.68 5.88
CA LEU A 85 19.52 1.57 6.49
C LEU A 85 20.42 0.34 6.59
N THR A 86 20.23 -0.42 7.67
CA THR A 86 20.91 -1.71 7.85
C THR A 86 20.00 -2.85 7.39
N LEU A 87 20.59 -4.02 7.08
CA LEU A 87 19.83 -5.23 6.71
C LEU A 87 18.80 -5.65 7.78
N ARG A 88 19.04 -5.35 9.05
CA ARG A 88 18.08 -5.64 10.14
C ARG A 88 16.79 -4.81 10.04
N GLU A 89 16.83 -3.72 9.31
CA GLU A 89 15.69 -2.81 9.12
C GLU A 89 14.95 -3.09 7.81
N SER A 90 15.33 -4.15 7.08
CA SER A 90 14.65 -4.59 5.86
C SER A 90 13.19 -4.89 6.14
N SER A 91 12.33 -4.48 5.23
CA SER A 91 10.88 -4.64 5.36
C SER A 91 10.23 -4.74 3.98
N PRO A 92 9.19 -5.54 3.81
CA PRO A 92 8.45 -5.65 2.55
C PRO A 92 7.98 -4.32 1.94
N LYS A 93 7.87 -3.28 2.75
CA LYS A 93 7.49 -1.93 2.30
C LYS A 93 8.53 -1.26 1.40
N TYR A 94 9.79 -1.72 1.43
CA TYR A 94 10.89 -1.15 0.66
C TYR A 94 11.17 -1.91 -0.65
N LYS A 95 10.38 -2.91 -0.99
CA LYS A 95 10.58 -3.74 -2.18
C LYS A 95 10.62 -2.95 -3.50
N ASP A 96 9.87 -1.86 -3.58
CA ASP A 96 9.73 -1.03 -4.78
C ASP A 96 10.61 0.25 -4.72
N CYS A 97 11.49 0.35 -3.72
CA CYS A 97 12.45 1.44 -3.63
C CYS A 97 13.61 1.22 -4.61
N PHE A 98 14.31 2.29 -4.94
CA PHE A 98 15.56 2.22 -5.71
C PHE A 98 16.76 2.51 -4.81
N ASP A 99 17.95 2.16 -5.30
CA ASP A 99 19.21 2.38 -4.58
C ASP A 99 19.40 3.86 -4.27
N SER A 100 19.93 4.13 -3.07
CA SER A 100 20.17 5.48 -2.57
C SER A 100 18.93 6.37 -2.42
N GLN A 101 17.72 5.80 -2.45
CA GLN A 101 16.49 6.56 -2.22
C GLN A 101 16.41 7.07 -0.78
N VAL A 102 16.12 8.38 -0.63
CA VAL A 102 15.87 8.98 0.69
C VAL A 102 14.49 8.60 1.19
N ILE A 103 14.41 8.12 2.42
CA ILE A 103 13.18 7.66 3.06
C ILE A 103 12.79 8.47 4.29
N ASP A 104 13.75 9.12 4.91
CA ASP A 104 13.54 9.89 6.13
C ASP A 104 14.60 10.98 6.30
N SER A 105 14.28 11.98 7.13
CA SER A 105 15.21 13.03 7.53
C SER A 105 15.07 13.39 9.01
N ASN A 106 16.16 13.78 9.62
CA ASN A 106 16.15 14.28 10.99
C ASN A 106 16.97 15.58 11.08
N PRO A 107 16.38 16.73 11.39
CA PRO A 107 14.94 16.96 11.66
C PRO A 107 14.05 16.63 10.46
N LYS A 108 12.75 16.42 10.71
CA LYS A 108 11.77 16.08 9.66
C LYS A 108 11.60 17.21 8.65
N GLN A 109 11.31 16.86 7.39
CA GLN A 109 10.93 17.83 6.36
C GLN A 109 9.77 18.72 6.86
N GLY A 110 9.79 19.99 6.43
CA GLY A 110 8.82 20.98 6.87
C GLY A 110 9.14 21.63 8.22
N THR A 111 10.11 21.14 8.99
CA THR A 111 10.59 21.78 10.24
C THR A 111 11.41 23.02 9.92
N THR A 112 11.26 24.05 10.72
CA THR A 112 12.08 25.28 10.62
C THR A 112 13.35 25.15 11.46
N VAL A 113 14.50 25.32 10.83
CA VAL A 113 15.82 25.19 11.43
C VAL A 113 16.66 26.46 11.15
N LYS A 114 17.75 26.63 11.86
CA LYS A 114 18.71 27.74 11.59
C LYS A 114 19.50 27.40 10.31
N ILE A 115 19.83 28.43 9.52
CA ILE A 115 20.75 28.28 8.38
C ILE A 115 22.07 27.67 8.87
N GLY A 116 22.66 26.78 8.10
CA GLY A 116 23.87 26.04 8.45
C GLY A 116 23.63 24.84 9.39
N SER A 117 22.39 24.56 9.79
CA SER A 117 22.05 23.35 10.55
C SER A 117 22.32 22.10 9.74
N THR A 118 22.70 21.01 10.40
CA THR A 118 22.93 19.71 9.75
C THR A 118 21.65 18.87 9.78
N ILE A 119 21.27 18.37 8.62
CA ILE A 119 20.12 17.49 8.42
C ILE A 119 20.64 16.07 8.13
N CYS A 120 20.26 15.11 8.94
CA CYS A 120 20.60 13.71 8.71
C CYS A 120 19.60 13.10 7.74
N LEU A 121 20.07 12.71 6.55
CA LEU A 121 19.30 12.00 5.52
C LEU A 121 19.45 10.50 5.70
N ARG A 122 18.32 9.79 5.76
CA ARG A 122 18.30 8.35 5.86
C ARG A 122 17.92 7.75 4.51
N TYR A 123 18.80 6.91 3.96
CA TYR A 123 18.63 6.34 2.63
C TYR A 123 18.68 4.81 2.63
N ILE A 124 18.15 4.20 1.57
CA ILE A 124 18.09 2.75 1.39
C ILE A 124 19.21 2.31 0.47
N PRO A 125 20.13 1.43 0.91
CA PRO A 125 21.10 0.79 0.02
C PRO A 125 20.46 -0.41 -0.69
N ASN A 126 21.01 -0.79 -1.85
CA ASN A 126 20.53 -1.89 -2.68
C ASN A 126 20.38 -3.22 -1.92
N GLU A 127 21.29 -3.51 -0.98
CA GLU A 127 21.25 -4.71 -0.15
C GLU A 127 19.94 -4.86 0.64
N VAL A 128 19.44 -3.73 1.18
CA VAL A 128 18.18 -3.69 1.93
C VAL A 128 16.98 -3.86 1.01
N ILE A 129 17.07 -3.40 -0.24
CA ILE A 129 16.00 -3.56 -1.25
C ILE A 129 15.86 -5.03 -1.61
N VAL A 130 16.97 -5.69 -1.94
CA VAL A 130 16.98 -7.12 -2.29
C VAL A 130 16.42 -7.97 -1.15
N GLU A 131 16.84 -7.71 0.08
CA GLU A 131 16.31 -8.43 1.24
C GLU A 131 14.82 -8.11 1.50
N SER A 132 14.39 -6.89 1.23
CA SER A 132 12.98 -6.49 1.35
C SER A 132 12.08 -7.17 0.30
N GLN A 133 12.59 -7.38 -0.91
CA GLN A 133 11.92 -8.17 -1.95
C GLN A 133 11.80 -9.63 -1.52
N ARG A 134 12.87 -10.24 -1.03
CA ARG A 134 12.84 -11.62 -0.51
C ARG A 134 11.80 -11.80 0.59
N LEU A 135 11.75 -10.88 1.55
CA LEU A 135 10.75 -10.90 2.63
C LEU A 135 9.31 -10.73 2.11
N PHE A 136 9.13 -9.94 1.06
CA PHE A 136 7.83 -9.79 0.42
C PHE A 136 7.38 -11.07 -0.25
N ASP A 137 8.26 -11.72 -1.00
CA ASP A 137 7.95 -12.98 -1.72
C ASP A 137 7.63 -14.11 -0.72
N GLU A 138 8.37 -14.23 0.37
CA GLU A 138 8.07 -15.18 1.45
C GLU A 138 6.69 -14.92 2.07
N MET A 139 6.35 -13.65 2.30
CA MET A 139 5.05 -13.27 2.84
C MET A 139 3.92 -13.59 1.87
N GLU A 140 4.11 -13.38 0.57
CA GLU A 140 3.11 -13.74 -0.45
C GLU A 140 2.95 -15.25 -0.55
N HIS A 141 4.04 -16.01 -0.55
CA HIS A 141 4.00 -17.48 -0.58
C HIS A 141 3.22 -18.04 0.62
N THR A 142 3.50 -17.56 1.82
CA THR A 142 2.77 -17.98 3.03
C THR A 142 1.28 -17.63 2.97
N LYS A 143 0.91 -16.51 2.36
CA LYS A 143 -0.50 -16.14 2.16
C LYS A 143 -1.20 -17.07 1.16
N VAL A 144 -0.52 -17.43 0.07
CA VAL A 144 -1.06 -18.37 -0.94
C VAL A 144 -1.29 -19.73 -0.29
N GLU A 145 -0.29 -20.29 0.37
CA GLU A 145 -0.44 -21.57 1.10
C GLU A 145 -1.57 -21.56 2.12
N ALA A 146 -1.71 -20.44 2.86
CA ALA A 146 -2.78 -20.31 3.84
C ALA A 146 -4.17 -20.27 3.19
N ARG A 147 -4.29 -19.72 1.97
CA ARG A 147 -5.53 -19.73 1.18
C ARG A 147 -5.84 -21.12 0.68
N GLU A 148 -4.87 -21.80 0.09
CA GLU A 148 -5.02 -23.17 -0.41
C GLU A 148 -5.44 -24.14 0.72
N LYS A 149 -4.78 -24.08 1.87
CA LYS A 149 -5.16 -24.86 3.06
C LYS A 149 -6.60 -24.61 3.50
N LYS A 150 -7.07 -23.36 3.41
CA LYS A 150 -8.46 -23.02 3.74
C LYS A 150 -9.44 -23.58 2.72
N GLU A 151 -9.09 -23.55 1.44
CA GLU A 151 -9.93 -24.10 0.38
C GLU A 151 -10.04 -25.61 0.46
N ILE A 152 -8.92 -26.30 0.65
CA ILE A 152 -8.90 -27.76 0.87
C ILE A 152 -9.82 -28.13 2.04
N LYS A 153 -9.65 -27.46 3.20
CA LYS A 153 -10.50 -27.71 4.35
C LYS A 153 -11.98 -27.41 4.12
N LYS A 154 -12.28 -26.46 3.25
CA LYS A 154 -13.67 -26.15 2.85
C LYS A 154 -14.25 -27.25 1.97
N LEU A 155 -13.46 -27.79 1.04
CA LEU A 155 -13.87 -28.93 0.18
C LEU A 155 -14.11 -30.18 1.01
N GLU A 156 -13.20 -30.54 1.90
CA GLU A 156 -13.34 -31.68 2.81
C GLU A 156 -14.63 -31.60 3.66
N ARG A 157 -14.93 -30.40 4.18
CA ARG A 157 -16.19 -30.17 4.90
C ARG A 157 -17.43 -30.36 4.03
N ARG A 158 -17.40 -29.92 2.77
CA ARG A 158 -18.51 -30.12 1.84
C ARG A 158 -18.71 -31.60 1.55
N GLU A 159 -17.65 -32.34 1.27
CA GLU A 159 -17.73 -33.80 1.04
C GLU A 159 -18.29 -34.55 2.25
N THR A 160 -17.88 -34.16 3.47
CA THR A 160 -18.42 -34.82 4.68
C THR A 160 -19.91 -34.53 4.86
N ILE A 161 -20.35 -33.29 4.57
CA ILE A 161 -21.76 -32.90 4.64
C ILE A 161 -22.56 -33.66 3.57
N ASP A 162 -22.04 -33.78 2.33
CA ASP A 162 -22.72 -34.52 1.24
C ASP A 162 -22.83 -36.00 1.54
N LYS A 163 -21.78 -36.62 2.10
CA LYS A 163 -21.82 -38.02 2.55
C LYS A 163 -22.87 -38.23 3.66
N ALA A 164 -22.93 -37.30 4.62
CA ALA A 164 -23.93 -37.33 5.70
C ALA A 164 -25.35 -37.18 5.14
N ALA A 165 -25.55 -36.23 4.23
CA ALA A 165 -26.86 -36.02 3.57
C ALA A 165 -27.34 -37.25 2.74
N GLN A 166 -26.41 -37.93 2.06
CA GLN A 166 -26.73 -39.17 1.34
C GLN A 166 -27.09 -40.29 2.32
N GLY A 167 -26.42 -40.40 3.46
CA GLY A 167 -26.75 -41.32 4.54
C GLY A 167 -28.19 -41.14 5.04
N VAL A 168 -28.54 -39.91 5.35
CA VAL A 168 -29.89 -39.55 5.80
C VAL A 168 -30.95 -39.86 4.75
N ARG A 169 -30.72 -39.55 3.46
CA ARG A 169 -31.65 -39.90 2.37
C ARG A 169 -31.88 -41.42 2.22
N LYS A 170 -30.83 -42.22 2.44
CA LYS A 170 -30.97 -43.70 2.44
C LYS A 170 -31.85 -44.23 3.58
N ILE A 171 -31.71 -43.65 4.76
CA ILE A 171 -32.51 -44.01 5.93
C ILE A 171 -33.98 -43.65 5.70
N PHE A 172 -34.26 -42.44 5.21
CA PHE A 172 -35.64 -42.02 4.89
C PHE A 172 -36.30 -42.90 3.84
N LYS A 173 -35.57 -43.31 2.78
CA LYS A 173 -36.08 -44.25 1.77
C LYS A 173 -36.38 -45.62 2.34
N ARG A 174 -35.62 -46.14 3.31
CA ARG A 174 -35.91 -47.41 3.97
C ARG A 174 -37.17 -47.32 4.82
N ASN A 175 -37.27 -46.28 5.68
CA ASN A 175 -38.43 -46.11 6.55
C ASN A 175 -39.73 -45.88 5.80
N SER A 176 -39.71 -45.25 4.60
CA SER A 176 -40.91 -45.05 3.80
C SER A 176 -41.35 -46.37 3.13
N LYS A 177 -40.42 -47.29 2.80
CA LYS A 177 -40.76 -48.58 2.21
C LYS A 177 -41.40 -49.53 3.26
N ASP A 178 -40.81 -49.55 4.47
CA ASP A 178 -41.33 -50.36 5.58
C ASP A 178 -42.73 -49.91 6.04
N LYS A 179 -43.12 -48.66 5.79
CA LYS A 179 -44.45 -48.15 6.12
C LYS A 179 -45.50 -48.52 5.10
N ILE A 180 -45.13 -48.57 3.81
CA ILE A 180 -46.04 -48.98 2.71
C ILE A 180 -46.31 -50.48 2.82
N ASP A 181 -45.32 -51.30 3.14
CA ASP A 181 -45.50 -52.73 3.26
C ASP A 181 -46.39 -53.14 4.48
N LYS A 182 -46.40 -52.31 5.56
CA LYS A 182 -47.29 -52.54 6.72
C LYS A 182 -48.73 -52.07 6.54
N GLU A 183 -48.97 -51.06 5.70
CA GLU A 183 -50.32 -50.58 5.40
C GLU A 183 -51.00 -51.47 4.33
N GLY A 184 -50.25 -52.21 3.52
CA GLY A 184 -50.76 -53.20 2.55
C GLY A 184 -51.29 -54.46 3.20
N GLU A 185 -50.73 -54.95 4.31
CA GLU A 185 -51.16 -56.17 5.00
C GLU A 185 -52.47 -56.00 5.82
N THR A 186 -52.89 -54.79 6.16
CA THR A 186 -54.09 -54.54 6.99
C THR A 186 -55.40 -54.45 6.20
N ILE A 187 -55.36 -54.39 4.86
CA ILE A 187 -56.56 -54.22 4.03
C ILE A 187 -57.16 -55.59 3.61
N ASP A 188 -56.38 -56.66 3.51
CA ASP A 188 -56.87 -58.02 3.07
C ASP A 188 -57.58 -58.82 4.20
N GLU A 189 -57.47 -58.43 5.48
CA GLU A 189 -58.15 -59.15 6.59
C GLU A 189 -59.58 -58.70 6.91
N GLN A 190 -60.11 -57.64 6.32
CA GLN A 190 -61.46 -57.14 6.63
C GLN A 190 -62.55 -57.50 5.61
N GLU A 191 -62.23 -57.98 4.43
CA GLU A 191 -63.28 -58.44 3.42
C GLU A 191 -63.80 -59.86 3.60
N GLY A 192 -63.30 -60.64 4.58
CA GLY A 192 -63.64 -62.08 4.77
C GLY A 192 -64.75 -62.33 5.78
N LYS A 193 -65.39 -61.35 6.43
CA LYS A 193 -66.33 -61.58 7.55
C LYS A 193 -67.75 -61.05 7.37
N GLU A 194 -68.16 -60.73 6.19
CA GLU A 194 -69.54 -60.27 5.97
C GLU A 194 -70.27 -61.06 4.86
N LYS A 195 -70.28 -62.44 4.93
CA LYS A 195 -71.24 -63.33 4.26
C LYS A 195 -71.29 -64.69 4.97
N ALA A 196 -72.10 -64.80 6.02
CA ALA A 196 -72.73 -66.00 6.49
C ALA A 196 -73.94 -65.69 7.35
#